data_10350f5e45152c155986597b6f90f74d
#
_entry.id   10350f5e45152c155986597b6f90f74d
#
_cell.length_a   1.000
_cell.length_b   1.000
_cell.length_c   1.000
_cell.angle_alpha   90.00
_cell.angle_beta   90.00
_cell.angle_gamma   90.00
#
_symmetry.space_group_name_H-M   'P 1'
#
loop_
_entity.id
_entity.type
_entity.pdbx_description
1 polymer ?
#
loop_
_entity_poly.entity_id
_entity_poly.type
_entity_poly.pdbx_seq_one_letter_code
_entity_poly.pdbx_strand_id
1 'polypeptide(L)'
;MQDASGRHAKSAGANLRRYGEAQLKADIHALLDRRAWRELIQHSEHVWVRTSMRAAHGVLWHWPGHATSPLDEKQASGTLSHIPIATQRPTLSEIVRVFWELTRVKVAHLSSAELAAQDEAHRDAIARALRQNAAQQMPKAPPPPPKTPQA
;
A
#
# COMPACT_ATOMS: atom_id res chain seq x y z
N MET A 1 -9.34 -7.21 -14.06
CA MET A 1 -9.63 -5.96 -13.35
C MET A 1 -10.90 -5.37 -13.94
N GLN A 2 -12.06 -5.87 -13.56
CA GLN A 2 -13.35 -5.42 -14.09
C GLN A 2 -14.46 -5.76 -13.12
N ASP A 3 -15.34 -4.83 -13.03
CA ASP A 3 -16.74 -4.81 -12.64
C ASP A 3 -17.05 -4.43 -11.20
N ALA A 4 -16.57 -3.23 -10.81
CA ALA A 4 -17.23 -2.43 -9.79
C ALA A 4 -18.58 -1.83 -10.30
N SER A 5 -19.07 -2.24 -11.48
CA SER A 5 -20.21 -1.61 -12.16
C SER A 5 -21.58 -2.19 -11.80
N GLY A 6 -21.66 -3.14 -10.86
CA GLY A 6 -22.96 -3.72 -10.45
C GLY A 6 -23.72 -4.51 -11.55
N ARG A 7 -23.16 -4.65 -12.75
CA ARG A 7 -23.79 -5.40 -13.84
C ARG A 7 -23.68 -6.89 -13.61
N HIS A 8 -24.76 -7.61 -13.86
CA HIS A 8 -24.77 -9.07 -13.83
C HIS A 8 -23.70 -9.63 -14.77
N ALA A 9 -22.91 -10.59 -14.27
CA ALA A 9 -21.88 -11.22 -15.06
C ALA A 9 -22.52 -11.94 -16.26
N LYS A 10 -22.09 -11.59 -17.46
CA LYS A 10 -22.61 -12.15 -18.70
C LYS A 10 -22.07 -13.54 -19.03
N SER A 11 -21.15 -14.10 -18.26
CA SER A 11 -20.57 -15.42 -18.49
C SER A 11 -20.42 -16.23 -17.20
N ALA A 12 -20.47 -17.56 -17.32
CA ALA A 12 -20.25 -18.50 -16.21
C ALA A 12 -18.88 -18.28 -15.54
N GLY A 13 -17.83 -18.00 -16.31
CA GLY A 13 -16.49 -17.73 -15.78
C GLY A 13 -16.39 -16.42 -14.96
N ALA A 14 -17.19 -15.41 -15.31
CA ALA A 14 -17.24 -14.19 -14.52
C ALA A 14 -18.01 -14.39 -13.21
N ASN A 15 -19.07 -15.21 -13.22
CA ASN A 15 -19.78 -15.59 -11.99
C ASN A 15 -18.88 -16.39 -11.04
N LEU A 16 -18.14 -17.36 -11.58
CA LEU A 16 -17.22 -18.18 -10.77
C LEU A 16 -16.10 -17.32 -10.11
N ARG A 17 -15.54 -16.36 -10.84
CA ARG A 17 -14.56 -15.42 -10.28
C ARG A 17 -15.14 -14.58 -9.15
N ARG A 18 -16.32 -13.99 -9.35
CA ARG A 18 -16.99 -13.21 -8.30
C ARG A 18 -17.31 -14.05 -7.06
N TYR A 19 -17.75 -15.27 -7.27
CA TYR A 19 -17.97 -16.20 -6.15
C TYR A 19 -16.66 -16.48 -5.40
N GLY A 20 -15.58 -16.78 -6.11
CA GLY A 20 -14.27 -16.99 -5.51
C GLY A 20 -13.73 -15.76 -4.76
N GLU A 21 -13.92 -14.56 -5.31
CA GLU A 21 -13.56 -13.31 -4.63
C GLU A 21 -14.37 -13.08 -3.35
N ALA A 22 -15.68 -13.33 -3.41
CA ALA A 22 -16.55 -13.20 -2.24
C ALA A 22 -16.20 -14.23 -1.16
N GLN A 23 -15.94 -15.48 -1.56
CA GLN A 23 -15.52 -16.54 -0.64
C GLN A 23 -14.18 -16.21 0.01
N LEU A 24 -13.18 -15.81 -0.78
CA LEU A 24 -11.87 -15.41 -0.25
C LEU A 24 -11.99 -14.27 0.76
N LYS A 25 -12.84 -13.28 0.48
CA LYS A 25 -13.11 -12.19 1.41
C LYS A 25 -13.69 -12.70 2.72
N ALA A 26 -14.70 -13.57 2.64
CA ALA A 26 -15.33 -14.17 3.83
C ALA A 26 -14.32 -14.98 4.65
N ASP A 27 -13.47 -15.77 4.00
CA ASP A 27 -12.43 -16.57 4.64
C ASP A 27 -11.40 -15.71 5.36
N ILE A 28 -10.98 -14.58 4.75
CA ILE A 28 -10.06 -13.63 5.37
C ILE A 28 -10.70 -12.97 6.59
N HIS A 29 -11.97 -12.56 6.50
CA HIS A 29 -12.68 -11.99 7.63
C HIS A 29 -12.79 -13.01 8.78
N ALA A 30 -13.20 -14.23 8.49
CA ALA A 30 -13.30 -15.31 9.47
C ALA A 30 -11.95 -15.66 10.11
N LEU A 31 -10.86 -15.58 9.35
CA LEU A 31 -9.51 -15.79 9.87
C LEU A 31 -9.11 -14.68 10.85
N LEU A 32 -9.22 -13.42 10.42
CA LEU A 32 -8.81 -12.26 11.22
C LEU A 32 -9.70 -12.05 12.44
N ASP A 33 -10.95 -12.51 12.38
CA ASP A 33 -11.90 -12.45 13.51
C ASP A 33 -11.64 -13.49 14.60
N ARG A 34 -10.84 -14.52 14.33
CA ARG A 34 -10.46 -15.49 15.35
C ARG A 34 -9.74 -14.80 16.50
N ARG A 35 -10.11 -15.18 17.72
CA ARG A 35 -9.55 -14.61 18.96
C ARG A 35 -8.02 -14.56 18.95
N ALA A 36 -7.37 -15.64 18.54
CA ALA A 36 -5.92 -15.71 18.49
C ALA A 36 -5.29 -14.66 17.55
N TRP A 37 -5.91 -14.41 16.39
CA TRP A 37 -5.43 -13.40 15.44
C TRP A 37 -5.71 -11.98 15.93
N ARG A 38 -6.88 -11.74 16.54
CA ARG A 38 -7.18 -10.44 17.15
C ARG A 38 -6.21 -10.11 18.26
N GLU A 39 -5.98 -11.04 19.18
CA GLU A 39 -5.01 -10.86 20.27
C GLU A 39 -3.59 -10.63 19.74
N LEU A 40 -3.15 -11.40 18.75
CA LEU A 40 -1.84 -11.21 18.12
C LEU A 40 -1.68 -9.81 17.49
N ILE A 41 -2.65 -9.36 16.72
CA ILE A 41 -2.64 -8.05 16.08
C ILE A 41 -2.67 -6.94 17.14
N GLN A 42 -3.53 -7.03 18.14
CA GLN A 42 -3.65 -6.03 19.21
C GLN A 42 -2.37 -5.87 20.02
N HIS A 43 -1.70 -6.96 20.35
CA HIS A 43 -0.46 -6.93 21.15
C HIS A 43 0.81 -6.66 20.31
N SER A 44 0.72 -6.66 18.99
CA SER A 44 1.85 -6.32 18.13
C SER A 44 2.17 -4.82 18.25
N GLU A 45 3.43 -4.46 18.45
CA GLU A 45 3.87 -3.05 18.48
C GLU A 45 3.72 -2.40 17.11
N HIS A 46 3.95 -3.17 16.04
CA HIS A 46 3.86 -2.69 14.67
C HIS A 46 3.34 -3.76 13.73
N VAL A 47 2.51 -3.36 12.76
CA VAL A 47 1.96 -4.24 11.72
C VAL A 47 2.32 -3.70 10.34
N TRP A 48 2.98 -4.52 9.53
CA TRP A 48 3.28 -4.18 8.13
C TRP A 48 2.32 -4.90 7.19
N VAL A 49 1.76 -4.16 6.27
CA VAL A 49 0.80 -4.68 5.30
C VAL A 49 1.30 -4.45 3.87
N ARG A 50 1.19 -5.47 3.03
CA ARG A 50 1.40 -5.37 1.58
C ARG A 50 0.12 -5.71 0.85
N THR A 51 -0.54 -4.72 0.33
CA THR A 51 -1.76 -4.87 -0.44
C THR A 51 -1.93 -3.72 -1.43
N SER A 52 -2.72 -3.91 -2.47
CA SER A 52 -3.15 -2.79 -3.30
C SER A 52 -4.23 -1.99 -2.56
N MET A 53 -4.19 -0.67 -2.67
CA MET A 53 -5.16 0.23 -2.02
C MET A 53 -6.61 -0.21 -2.25
N ARG A 54 -6.96 -0.60 -3.48
CA ARG A 54 -8.31 -1.03 -3.84
C ARG A 54 -8.72 -2.36 -3.20
N ALA A 55 -7.81 -3.34 -3.13
CA ALA A 55 -8.08 -4.62 -2.47
C ALA A 55 -8.17 -4.47 -0.95
N ALA A 56 -7.33 -3.61 -0.37
CA ALA A 56 -7.32 -3.35 1.06
C ALA A 56 -8.68 -2.90 1.58
N HIS A 57 -9.27 -1.88 0.96
CA HIS A 57 -10.51 -1.28 1.44
C HIS A 57 -11.68 -2.27 1.58
N GLY A 58 -11.79 -3.21 0.66
CA GLY A 58 -12.91 -4.16 0.67
C GLY A 58 -12.68 -5.41 1.51
N VAL A 59 -11.41 -5.73 1.82
CA VAL A 59 -11.05 -7.00 2.45
C VAL A 59 -10.51 -6.80 3.86
N LEU A 60 -9.62 -5.85 4.07
CA LEU A 60 -8.96 -5.64 5.35
C LEU A 60 -9.70 -4.62 6.24
N TRP A 61 -10.32 -3.61 5.62
CA TRP A 61 -11.11 -2.57 6.29
C TRP A 61 -12.56 -2.61 5.81
N HIS A 62 -13.44 -1.90 6.47
CA HIS A 62 -14.84 -1.75 6.10
C HIS A 62 -15.58 -3.10 6.02
N TRP A 63 -15.55 -3.84 7.11
CA TRP A 63 -16.27 -5.09 7.21
C TRP A 63 -17.79 -4.83 7.23
N PRO A 64 -18.60 -5.69 6.62
CA PRO A 64 -20.05 -5.54 6.60
C PRO A 64 -20.65 -5.72 8.00
N GLY A 65 -21.68 -4.96 8.29
CA GLY A 65 -22.35 -4.99 9.59
C GLY A 65 -21.61 -4.17 10.66
N HIS A 66 -21.72 -4.60 11.90
CA HIS A 66 -21.10 -3.94 13.06
C HIS A 66 -19.72 -4.52 13.45
N ALA A 67 -19.20 -5.43 12.64
CA ALA A 67 -17.90 -6.04 12.91
C ALA A 67 -16.78 -5.05 12.55
N THR A 68 -15.90 -4.77 13.51
CA THR A 68 -14.74 -3.91 13.32
C THR A 68 -13.52 -4.76 12.99
N SER A 69 -12.78 -4.39 11.95
CA SER A 69 -11.52 -5.05 11.62
C SER A 69 -10.49 -4.86 12.74
N PRO A 70 -9.74 -5.89 13.13
CA PRO A 70 -8.67 -5.73 14.11
C PRO A 70 -7.53 -4.81 13.63
N LEU A 71 -7.47 -4.52 12.32
CA LEU A 71 -6.50 -3.61 11.74
C LEU A 71 -6.91 -2.14 11.83
N ASP A 72 -8.20 -1.83 12.04
CA ASP A 72 -8.69 -0.45 12.15
C ASP A 72 -8.06 0.28 13.33
N GLU A 73 -7.93 -0.39 14.48
CA GLU A 73 -7.26 0.16 15.66
C GLU A 73 -5.78 0.45 15.41
N LYS A 74 -5.09 -0.44 14.69
CA LYS A 74 -3.69 -0.27 14.32
C LYS A 74 -3.47 0.86 13.31
N GLN A 75 -4.41 1.08 12.42
CA GLN A 75 -4.41 2.21 11.51
C GLN A 75 -4.62 3.53 12.27
N ALA A 76 -5.59 3.56 13.17
CA ALA A 76 -5.89 4.74 13.98
C ALA A 76 -4.73 5.13 14.91
N SER A 77 -4.02 4.16 15.48
CA SER A 77 -2.86 4.39 16.35
C SER A 77 -1.55 4.70 15.61
N GLY A 78 -1.55 4.67 14.26
CA GLY A 78 -0.35 4.89 13.46
C GLY A 78 0.69 3.76 13.52
N THR A 79 0.33 2.62 14.10
CA THR A 79 1.21 1.45 14.21
C THR A 79 1.09 0.49 13.03
N LEU A 80 0.26 0.83 12.04
CA LEU A 80 0.12 0.10 10.79
C LEU A 80 0.84 0.84 9.67
N SER A 81 1.73 0.15 8.96
CA SER A 81 2.50 0.72 7.86
C SER A 81 2.49 -0.17 6.62
N HIS A 82 2.72 0.44 5.47
CA HIS A 82 2.98 -0.33 4.25
C HIS A 82 4.42 -0.85 4.23
N ILE A 83 4.59 -2.06 3.68
CA ILE A 83 5.94 -2.61 3.44
C ILE A 83 6.65 -1.73 2.40
N PRO A 84 7.78 -1.08 2.77
CA PRO A 84 8.46 -0.11 1.91
C PRO A 84 9.36 -0.75 0.84
N ILE A 85 9.51 -2.08 0.86
CA ILE A 85 10.38 -2.83 -0.05
C ILE A 85 9.57 -3.63 -1.06
N ALA A 86 10.18 -3.95 -2.19
CA ALA A 86 9.58 -4.82 -3.20
C ALA A 86 9.40 -6.24 -2.65
N THR A 87 8.22 -6.81 -2.85
CA THR A 87 7.87 -8.16 -2.41
C THR A 87 7.51 -9.03 -3.61
N GLN A 88 7.82 -10.31 -3.51
CA GLN A 88 7.45 -11.34 -4.47
C GLN A 88 6.09 -11.97 -4.13
N ARG A 89 5.82 -13.18 -4.63
CA ARG A 89 4.62 -13.93 -4.28
C ARG A 89 4.57 -14.18 -2.77
N PRO A 90 3.39 -14.10 -2.14
CA PRO A 90 3.23 -14.29 -0.70
C PRO A 90 3.42 -15.76 -0.31
N THR A 91 4.67 -16.16 -0.14
CA THR A 91 5.09 -17.45 0.41
C THR A 91 5.66 -17.24 1.82
N LEU A 92 5.73 -18.31 2.62
CA LEU A 92 6.33 -18.23 3.95
C LEU A 92 7.78 -17.73 3.89
N SER A 93 8.56 -18.24 2.93
CA SER A 93 9.95 -17.81 2.74
C SER A 93 10.07 -16.32 2.42
N GLU A 94 9.16 -15.79 1.61
CA GLU A 94 9.12 -14.37 1.30
C GLU A 94 8.73 -13.52 2.52
N ILE A 95 7.77 -13.97 3.31
CA ILE A 95 7.39 -13.30 4.56
C ILE A 95 8.58 -13.25 5.52
N VAL A 96 9.29 -14.36 5.70
CA VAL A 96 10.50 -14.42 6.54
C VAL A 96 11.59 -13.50 6.01
N ARG A 97 11.85 -13.49 4.69
CA ARG A 97 12.81 -12.57 4.08
C ARG A 97 12.46 -11.11 4.35
N VAL A 98 11.20 -10.74 4.13
CA VAL A 98 10.71 -9.37 4.35
C VAL A 98 10.82 -9.00 5.83
N PHE A 99 10.45 -9.88 6.74
CA PHE A 99 10.58 -9.66 8.18
C PHE A 99 12.03 -9.35 8.58
N TRP A 100 12.98 -10.16 8.13
CA TRP A 100 14.39 -9.92 8.38
C TRP A 100 14.89 -8.60 7.80
N GLU A 101 14.43 -8.21 6.62
CA GLU A 101 14.82 -6.96 5.98
C GLU A 101 14.26 -5.73 6.71
N LEU A 102 13.04 -5.82 7.24
CA LEU A 102 12.38 -4.75 7.99
C LEU A 102 12.92 -4.62 9.43
N THR A 103 13.36 -5.71 10.04
CA THR A 103 13.84 -5.73 11.42
C THR A 103 15.37 -5.67 11.55
N ARG A 104 16.09 -5.74 10.43
CA ARG A 104 17.55 -5.65 10.43
C ARG A 104 18.02 -4.25 10.77
N VAL A 105 18.81 -4.15 11.80
CA VAL A 105 19.54 -2.92 12.16
C VAL A 105 20.94 -2.99 11.56
N LYS A 106 21.33 -1.97 10.79
CA LYS A 106 22.69 -1.80 10.31
C LYS A 106 23.36 -0.69 11.14
N VAL A 107 24.42 -1.05 11.84
CA VAL A 107 25.22 -0.08 12.58
C VAL A 107 26.45 0.24 11.75
N ALA A 108 26.65 1.52 11.44
CA ALA A 108 27.84 2.01 10.77
C ALA A 108 28.53 3.05 11.67
N HIS A 109 29.84 2.92 11.81
CA HIS A 109 30.65 3.94 12.46
C HIS A 109 31.17 4.90 11.39
N LEU A 110 30.67 6.13 11.44
CA LEU A 110 31.08 7.20 10.53
C LEU A 110 31.93 8.21 11.30
N SER A 111 32.97 8.70 10.67
CA SER A 111 33.66 9.89 11.16
C SER A 111 32.78 11.14 11.02
N SER A 112 33.08 12.18 11.75
CA SER A 112 32.34 13.45 11.65
C SER A 112 32.37 14.05 10.24
N ALA A 113 33.45 13.85 9.48
CA ALA A 113 33.57 14.31 8.11
C ALA A 113 32.66 13.49 7.15
N GLU A 114 32.62 12.17 7.30
CA GLU A 114 31.74 11.30 6.51
C GLU A 114 30.27 11.57 6.81
N LEU A 115 29.92 11.84 8.06
CA LEU A 115 28.55 12.19 8.45
C LEU A 115 28.13 13.52 7.81
N ALA A 116 29.00 14.54 7.86
CA ALA A 116 28.73 15.82 7.21
C ALA A 116 28.54 15.70 5.69
N ALA A 117 29.38 14.91 5.03
CA ALA A 117 29.26 14.64 3.61
C ALA A 117 27.95 13.88 3.25
N GLN A 118 27.54 12.95 4.10
CA GLN A 118 26.30 12.22 3.93
C GLN A 118 25.08 13.13 4.12
N ASP A 119 25.09 14.02 5.09
CA ASP A 119 24.03 15.01 5.32
C ASP A 119 23.90 16.00 4.17
N GLU A 120 25.02 16.42 3.57
CA GLU A 120 25.04 17.28 2.41
C GLU A 120 24.45 16.57 1.19
N ALA A 121 24.88 15.34 0.91
CA ALA A 121 24.34 14.53 -0.17
C ALA A 121 22.84 14.28 -0.01
N HIS A 122 22.37 14.06 1.21
CA HIS A 122 20.96 13.87 1.51
C HIS A 122 20.16 15.16 1.26
N ARG A 123 20.64 16.31 1.70
CA ARG A 123 20.02 17.62 1.42
C ARG A 123 19.92 17.90 -0.07
N ASP A 124 20.97 17.60 -0.82
CA ASP A 124 20.99 17.76 -2.28
C ASP A 124 20.00 16.82 -2.98
N ALA A 125 19.85 15.59 -2.48
CA ALA A 125 18.87 14.65 -3.01
C ALA A 125 17.43 15.14 -2.77
N ILE A 126 17.12 15.64 -1.60
CA ILE A 126 15.82 16.25 -1.28
C ILE A 126 15.56 17.47 -2.17
N ALA A 127 16.54 18.36 -2.31
CA ALA A 127 16.41 19.56 -3.15
C ALA A 127 16.15 19.21 -4.62
N ARG A 128 16.80 18.15 -5.14
CA ARG A 128 16.56 17.63 -6.50
C ARG A 128 15.16 17.07 -6.64
N ALA A 129 14.70 16.27 -5.68
CA ALA A 129 13.35 15.69 -5.69
C ALA A 129 12.26 16.77 -5.65
N LEU A 130 12.44 17.80 -4.84
CA LEU A 130 11.51 18.95 -4.77
C LEU A 130 11.43 19.72 -6.08
N ARG A 131 12.59 19.96 -6.74
CA ARG A 131 12.63 20.62 -8.07
C ARG A 131 11.94 19.78 -9.13
N GLN A 132 12.11 18.47 -9.14
CA GLN A 132 11.44 17.57 -10.07
C GLN A 132 9.93 17.57 -9.88
N ASN A 133 9.46 17.52 -8.64
CA ASN A 133 8.04 17.58 -8.32
C ASN A 133 7.43 18.93 -8.72
N ALA A 134 8.12 20.04 -8.47
CA ALA A 134 7.69 21.37 -8.89
C ALA A 134 7.59 21.48 -10.43
N ALA A 135 8.56 20.94 -11.16
CA ALA A 135 8.55 20.92 -12.62
C ALA A 135 7.39 20.08 -13.20
N GLN A 136 7.02 18.99 -12.53
CA GLN A 136 5.88 18.15 -12.94
C GLN A 136 4.51 18.77 -12.64
N GLN A 137 4.45 19.70 -11.68
CA GLN A 137 3.22 20.41 -11.29
C GLN A 137 2.98 21.69 -12.09
N MET A 138 3.90 22.11 -12.95
CA MET A 138 3.66 23.26 -13.83
C MET A 138 2.52 22.96 -14.81
N PRO A 139 1.48 23.81 -14.88
CA PRO A 139 0.38 23.63 -15.81
C PRO A 139 0.92 23.58 -17.24
N LYS A 140 0.55 22.54 -17.98
CA LYS A 140 0.85 22.43 -19.40
C LYS A 140 0.29 23.67 -20.10
N ALA A 141 1.11 24.40 -20.83
CA ALA A 141 0.68 25.61 -21.55
C ALA A 141 -0.63 25.35 -22.32
N PRO A 142 -1.57 26.30 -22.35
CA PRO A 142 -2.83 26.13 -23.08
C PRO A 142 -2.55 25.89 -24.55
N PRO A 143 -3.34 25.05 -25.23
CA PRO A 143 -3.16 24.76 -26.64
C PRO A 143 -3.29 26.06 -27.47
N PRO A 144 -2.53 26.21 -28.55
CA PRO A 144 -2.60 27.38 -29.41
C PRO A 144 -4.01 27.55 -29.99
N PRO A 145 -4.51 28.77 -30.17
CA PRO A 145 -5.84 29.03 -30.68
C PRO A 145 -6.01 28.43 -32.10
N PRO A 146 -7.22 27.96 -32.44
CA PRO A 146 -7.50 27.39 -33.74
C PRO A 146 -7.26 28.42 -34.81
N LYS A 147 -6.51 28.03 -35.85
CA LYS A 147 -6.29 28.92 -37.06
C LYS A 147 -7.64 29.20 -37.69
N THR A 148 -8.01 30.47 -37.73
CA THR A 148 -9.19 30.94 -38.46
C THR A 148 -9.05 30.61 -39.95
N PRO A 149 -10.05 30.03 -40.62
CA PRO A 149 -9.99 29.84 -42.06
C PRO A 149 -10.01 31.21 -42.73
N GLN A 150 -8.97 31.49 -43.53
CA GLN A 150 -9.00 32.65 -44.44
C GLN A 150 -9.96 32.30 -45.58
N ALA A 151 -10.94 33.17 -45.76
CA ALA A 151 -11.87 33.16 -46.88
C ALA A 151 -11.18 33.61 -48.16
#